data_6566be79896d4e037b2d4be20b6cdc9b
#
_entry.id   6566be79896d4e037b2d4be20b6cdc9b
#
_cell.length_a   1.000
_cell.length_b   1.000
_cell.length_c   1.000
_cell.angle_alpha   90.00
_cell.angle_beta   90.00
_cell.angle_gamma   90.00
#
_symmetry.space_group_name_H-M   'P 1'
#
loop_
_entity.id
_entity.type
_entity.pdbx_description
1 polymer ?
#
loop_
_entity_poly.entity_id
_entity_poly.type
_entity_poly.pdbx_seq_one_letter_code
_entity_poly.pdbx_strand_id
1 'polypeptide(L)'
;MEIIDLTLSSLVPYANNPRDNASAIDGVAESIRQFGFQQPIVVDSRNEIVCGHTRFLAAQKLGLEKVPCVRVDALSSAQIKAYRLLDNKLHEKSAWNFDLLRAELGSFEFDFTPFDVEFNFNDSNEQEYERNEAKIPTSFQLIVECEDEESQAELYERLVDEGYKTRICNLCANDA
;
A
#
# COMPACT_ATOMS: atom_id res chain seq x y z
N MET A 1 -18.79 17.08 7.95
CA MET A 1 -18.84 16.50 6.58
C MET A 1 -20.23 15.92 6.44
N GLU A 2 -20.99 16.37 5.45
CA GLU A 2 -22.39 15.96 5.22
C GLU A 2 -22.43 15.10 3.95
N ILE A 3 -23.22 14.01 4.01
CA ILE A 3 -23.49 13.18 2.84
C ILE A 3 -24.79 13.71 2.22
N ILE A 4 -24.73 13.98 0.94
CA ILE A 4 -25.85 14.51 0.13
C ILE A 4 -26.11 13.56 -1.04
N ASP A 5 -27.39 13.36 -1.38
CA ASP A 5 -27.76 12.61 -2.57
C ASP A 5 -27.78 13.53 -3.80
N LEU A 6 -26.93 13.25 -4.76
CA LEU A 6 -26.92 13.96 -6.05
C LEU A 6 -27.43 13.04 -7.16
N THR A 7 -28.13 13.66 -8.12
CA THR A 7 -28.52 12.93 -9.34
C THR A 7 -27.27 12.55 -10.13
N LEU A 8 -27.21 11.32 -10.61
CA LEU A 8 -26.05 10.81 -11.33
C LEU A 8 -25.73 11.66 -12.57
N SER A 9 -26.76 12.17 -13.24
CA SER A 9 -26.61 13.05 -14.40
C SER A 9 -26.04 14.43 -14.07
N SER A 10 -26.05 14.85 -12.81
CA SER A 10 -25.46 16.13 -12.39
C SER A 10 -23.95 16.03 -12.09
N LEU A 11 -23.42 14.83 -12.03
CA LEU A 11 -22.00 14.60 -11.77
C LEU A 11 -21.17 14.75 -13.04
N VAL A 12 -20.04 15.43 -12.92
CA VAL A 12 -19.11 15.67 -14.03
C VAL A 12 -17.85 14.82 -13.82
N PRO A 13 -17.61 13.81 -14.65
CA PRO A 13 -16.35 13.07 -14.60
C PRO A 13 -15.15 13.98 -14.89
N TYR A 14 -14.06 13.83 -14.17
CA TYR A 14 -12.83 14.56 -14.43
C TYR A 14 -12.17 14.05 -15.72
N ALA A 15 -12.07 14.90 -16.75
CA ALA A 15 -11.63 14.52 -18.08
C ALA A 15 -10.16 14.01 -18.13
N ASN A 16 -9.30 14.51 -17.24
CA ASN A 16 -7.89 14.13 -17.17
C ASN A 16 -7.62 13.08 -16.08
N ASN A 17 -8.57 12.19 -15.81
CA ASN A 17 -8.35 11.10 -14.86
C ASN A 17 -7.25 10.15 -15.38
N PRO A 18 -6.09 10.02 -14.68
CA PRO A 18 -4.99 9.21 -15.18
C PRO A 18 -5.20 7.70 -14.95
N ARG A 19 -6.26 7.31 -14.22
CA ARG A 19 -6.50 5.91 -13.86
C ARG A 19 -7.48 5.27 -14.83
N ASP A 20 -7.08 4.13 -15.38
CA ASP A 20 -8.01 3.23 -16.07
C ASP A 20 -8.81 2.44 -15.02
N ASN A 21 -10.12 2.53 -15.11
CA ASN A 21 -11.02 1.88 -14.16
C ASN A 21 -11.81 0.71 -14.79
N ALA A 22 -11.58 0.42 -16.07
CA ALA A 22 -12.44 -0.49 -16.83
C ALA A 22 -12.60 -1.87 -16.18
N SER A 23 -11.49 -2.47 -15.74
CA SER A 23 -11.49 -3.80 -15.12
C SER A 23 -12.19 -3.86 -13.75
N ALA A 24 -12.28 -2.73 -13.04
CA ALA A 24 -12.86 -2.70 -11.70
C ALA A 24 -14.37 -2.38 -11.67
N ILE A 25 -14.96 -1.98 -12.80
CA ILE A 25 -16.36 -1.52 -12.84
C ILE A 25 -17.33 -2.62 -12.43
N ASP A 26 -17.11 -3.83 -12.89
CA ASP A 26 -18.03 -4.95 -12.68
C ASP A 26 -18.02 -5.42 -11.23
N GLY A 27 -16.85 -5.59 -10.65
CA GLY A 27 -16.72 -5.93 -9.24
C GLY A 27 -17.28 -4.85 -8.31
N VAL A 28 -17.06 -3.56 -8.63
CA VAL A 28 -17.64 -2.46 -7.85
C VAL A 28 -19.16 -2.38 -8.01
N ALA A 29 -19.70 -2.62 -9.21
CA ALA A 29 -21.16 -2.68 -9.43
C ALA A 29 -21.78 -3.82 -8.63
N GLU A 30 -21.15 -4.99 -8.63
CA GLU A 30 -21.60 -6.12 -7.82
C GLU A 30 -21.57 -5.80 -6.33
N SER A 31 -20.51 -5.17 -5.85
CA SER A 31 -20.40 -4.71 -4.46
C SER A 31 -21.53 -3.74 -4.08
N ILE A 32 -21.83 -2.77 -4.94
CA ILE A 32 -22.93 -1.82 -4.72
C ILE A 32 -24.28 -2.57 -4.71
N ARG A 33 -24.46 -3.56 -5.56
CA ARG A 33 -25.69 -4.35 -5.64
C ARG A 33 -25.94 -5.18 -4.37
N GLN A 34 -24.88 -5.81 -3.83
CA GLN A 34 -25.00 -6.70 -2.66
C GLN A 34 -25.02 -5.94 -1.34
N PHE A 35 -24.15 -4.95 -1.20
CA PHE A 35 -23.92 -4.26 0.08
C PHE A 35 -24.50 -2.85 0.14
N GLY A 36 -25.03 -2.35 -0.98
CA GLY A 36 -25.43 -0.95 -1.10
C GLY A 36 -24.24 -0.02 -1.34
N PHE A 37 -24.54 1.27 -1.50
CA PHE A 37 -23.55 2.30 -1.78
C PHE A 37 -22.90 2.78 -0.48
N GLN A 38 -21.89 2.06 0.04
CA GLN A 38 -21.29 2.29 1.37
C GLN A 38 -20.27 3.44 1.39
N GLN A 39 -19.59 3.71 0.28
CA GLN A 39 -18.58 4.76 0.19
C GLN A 39 -19.02 5.87 -0.75
N PRO A 40 -19.32 7.10 -0.28
CA PRO A 40 -19.79 8.18 -1.12
C PRO A 40 -18.75 8.62 -2.16
N ILE A 41 -19.25 9.23 -3.26
CA ILE A 41 -18.42 9.88 -4.27
C ILE A 41 -18.01 11.25 -3.73
N VAL A 42 -16.74 11.63 -3.86
CA VAL A 42 -16.25 12.95 -3.47
C VAL A 42 -16.31 13.87 -4.69
N VAL A 43 -16.96 15.03 -4.54
CA VAL A 43 -17.14 16.02 -5.60
C VAL A 43 -16.73 17.42 -5.15
N ASP A 44 -16.36 18.27 -6.10
CA ASP A 44 -16.12 19.69 -5.85
C ASP A 44 -17.43 20.51 -5.85
N SER A 45 -17.30 21.83 -5.69
CA SER A 45 -18.46 22.77 -5.71
C SER A 45 -19.22 22.79 -7.05
N ARG A 46 -18.62 22.29 -8.14
CA ARG A 46 -19.24 22.19 -9.48
C ARG A 46 -19.73 20.79 -9.81
N ASN A 47 -19.78 19.90 -8.82
CA ASN A 47 -20.08 18.48 -8.96
C ASN A 47 -19.05 17.70 -9.83
N GLU A 48 -17.84 18.24 -10.05
CA GLU A 48 -16.78 17.49 -10.71
C GLU A 48 -16.20 16.45 -9.75
N ILE A 49 -16.08 15.22 -10.24
CA ILE A 49 -15.64 14.09 -9.41
C ILE A 49 -14.17 14.28 -9.00
N VAL A 50 -13.93 14.26 -7.70
CA VAL A 50 -12.60 14.28 -7.10
C VAL A 50 -12.11 12.85 -6.86
N CYS A 51 -12.91 12.02 -6.15
CA CYS A 51 -12.62 10.60 -5.92
C CYS A 51 -13.87 9.76 -6.16
N GLY A 52 -13.70 8.53 -6.66
CA GLY A 52 -14.80 7.58 -6.86
C GLY A 52 -15.30 7.45 -8.29
N HIS A 53 -14.45 7.68 -9.31
CA HIS A 53 -14.81 7.50 -10.72
C HIS A 53 -15.32 6.09 -11.03
N THR A 54 -14.71 5.04 -10.47
CA THR A 54 -15.18 3.66 -10.64
C THR A 54 -16.59 3.47 -10.08
N ARG A 55 -16.89 4.04 -8.89
CA ARG A 55 -18.22 4.00 -8.28
C ARG A 55 -19.26 4.75 -9.12
N PHE A 56 -18.89 5.87 -9.73
CA PHE A 56 -19.73 6.59 -10.67
C PHE A 56 -20.07 5.74 -11.90
N LEU A 57 -19.07 5.11 -12.53
CA LEU A 57 -19.27 4.22 -13.68
C LEU A 57 -20.09 2.97 -13.32
N ALA A 58 -19.84 2.39 -12.16
CA ALA A 58 -20.63 1.28 -11.64
C ALA A 58 -22.10 1.69 -11.40
N ALA A 59 -22.35 2.88 -10.84
CA ALA A 59 -23.69 3.41 -10.64
C ALA A 59 -24.42 3.64 -11.98
N GLN A 60 -23.72 4.12 -13.01
CA GLN A 60 -24.26 4.22 -14.37
C GLN A 60 -24.65 2.86 -14.93
N LYS A 61 -23.79 1.84 -14.76
CA LYS A 61 -24.05 0.47 -15.19
C LYS A 61 -25.28 -0.13 -14.50
N LEU A 62 -25.47 0.20 -13.22
CA LEU A 62 -26.62 -0.24 -12.42
C LEU A 62 -27.91 0.58 -12.68
N GLY A 63 -27.83 1.65 -13.45
CA GLY A 63 -28.99 2.52 -13.74
C GLY A 63 -29.49 3.31 -12.52
N LEU A 64 -28.60 3.63 -11.56
CA LEU A 64 -29.00 4.39 -10.39
C LEU A 64 -29.29 5.86 -10.77
N GLU A 65 -30.38 6.40 -10.26
CA GLU A 65 -30.76 7.80 -10.49
C GLU A 65 -29.97 8.77 -9.60
N LYS A 66 -29.70 8.36 -8.36
CA LYS A 66 -29.00 9.16 -7.35
C LYS A 66 -27.91 8.35 -6.69
N VAL A 67 -26.87 9.04 -6.24
CA VAL A 67 -25.74 8.45 -5.51
C VAL A 67 -25.35 9.33 -4.33
N PRO A 68 -24.89 8.75 -3.21
CA PRO A 68 -24.39 9.51 -2.08
C PRO A 68 -23.06 10.18 -2.44
N CYS A 69 -22.97 11.47 -2.15
CA CYS A 69 -21.82 12.31 -2.43
C CYS A 69 -21.39 13.08 -1.19
N VAL A 70 -20.11 13.41 -1.15
CA VAL A 70 -19.52 14.36 -0.19
C VAL A 70 -18.92 15.50 -0.97
N ARG A 71 -19.23 16.74 -0.56
CA ARG A 71 -18.71 17.94 -1.23
C ARG A 71 -17.47 18.47 -0.51
N VAL A 72 -16.44 18.78 -1.28
CA VAL A 72 -15.19 19.38 -0.79
C VAL A 72 -15.11 20.84 -1.24
N ASP A 73 -15.72 21.73 -0.47
CA ASP A 73 -15.82 23.15 -0.79
C ASP A 73 -14.63 23.96 -0.25
N ALA A 74 -13.90 23.43 0.72
CA ALA A 74 -12.80 24.13 1.40
C ALA A 74 -11.44 24.02 0.70
N LEU A 75 -11.32 23.20 -0.35
CA LEU A 75 -10.05 22.96 -1.04
C LEU A 75 -9.91 23.87 -2.26
N SER A 76 -8.73 24.45 -2.44
CA SER A 76 -8.36 25.15 -3.67
C SER A 76 -8.23 24.17 -4.84
N SER A 77 -8.30 24.67 -6.08
CA SER A 77 -8.14 23.85 -7.28
C SER A 77 -6.83 23.07 -7.33
N ALA A 78 -5.75 23.64 -6.80
CA ALA A 78 -4.45 22.95 -6.71
C ALA A 78 -4.50 21.80 -5.69
N GLN A 79 -5.13 22.03 -4.53
CA GLN A 79 -5.31 21.00 -3.51
C GLN A 79 -6.22 19.86 -4.00
N ILE A 80 -7.28 20.15 -4.76
CA ILE A 80 -8.14 19.13 -5.35
C ILE A 80 -7.36 18.25 -6.33
N LYS A 81 -6.50 18.84 -7.18
CA LYS A 81 -5.64 18.06 -8.09
C LYS A 81 -4.65 17.18 -7.33
N ALA A 82 -4.00 17.73 -6.31
CA ALA A 82 -3.08 16.97 -5.46
C ALA A 82 -3.80 15.84 -4.73
N TYR A 83 -4.98 16.09 -4.17
CA TYR A 83 -5.77 15.11 -3.46
C TYR A 83 -6.20 13.93 -4.34
N ARG A 84 -6.64 14.19 -5.59
CA ARG A 84 -6.94 13.12 -6.56
C ARG A 84 -5.77 12.15 -6.76
N LEU A 85 -4.56 12.69 -6.91
CA LEU A 85 -3.38 11.86 -7.14
C LEU A 85 -2.97 11.12 -5.86
N LEU A 86 -2.98 11.80 -4.72
CA LEU A 86 -2.56 11.24 -3.45
C LEU A 86 -3.51 10.14 -2.96
N ASP A 87 -4.82 10.33 -3.08
CA ASP A 87 -5.82 9.33 -2.71
C ASP A 87 -5.55 8.00 -3.42
N ASN A 88 -5.33 8.04 -4.74
CA ASN A 88 -5.00 6.84 -5.50
C ASN A 88 -3.62 6.27 -5.13
N LYS A 89 -2.60 7.12 -5.00
CA LYS A 89 -1.22 6.65 -4.79
C LYS A 89 -0.98 6.09 -3.38
N LEU A 90 -1.68 6.62 -2.38
CA LEU A 90 -1.57 6.13 -1.01
C LEU A 90 -2.20 4.74 -0.84
N HIS A 91 -3.26 4.42 -1.57
CA HIS A 91 -3.83 3.06 -1.56
C HIS A 91 -2.85 2.01 -2.09
N GLU A 92 -1.99 2.37 -3.05
CA GLU A 92 -0.96 1.47 -3.57
C GLU A 92 0.19 1.19 -2.59
N LYS A 93 0.31 1.96 -1.51
CA LYS A 93 1.34 1.75 -0.46
C LYS A 93 0.92 0.75 0.60
N SER A 94 -0.36 0.43 0.69
CA SER A 94 -0.82 -0.60 1.64
C SER A 94 -0.58 -1.99 1.06
N ALA A 95 -0.12 -2.90 1.90
CA ALA A 95 0.08 -4.30 1.56
C ALA A 95 -0.78 -5.20 2.46
N TRP A 96 -1.14 -6.37 1.95
CA TRP A 96 -1.87 -7.37 2.72
C TRP A 96 -0.93 -8.10 3.69
N ASN A 97 -1.37 -8.29 4.93
CA ASN A 97 -0.80 -9.32 5.78
C ASN A 97 -1.48 -10.66 5.41
N PHE A 98 -0.77 -11.50 4.67
CA PHE A 98 -1.34 -12.72 4.09
C PHE A 98 -1.75 -13.75 5.13
N ASP A 99 -1.10 -13.80 6.30
CA ASP A 99 -1.47 -14.72 7.38
C ASP A 99 -2.80 -14.30 8.00
N LEU A 100 -2.95 -13.02 8.29
CA LEU A 100 -4.22 -12.49 8.78
C LEU A 100 -5.33 -12.59 7.73
N LEU A 101 -5.02 -12.30 6.47
CA LEU A 101 -5.98 -12.41 5.37
C LEU A 101 -6.48 -13.86 5.21
N ARG A 102 -5.56 -14.84 5.28
CA ARG A 102 -5.93 -16.27 5.19
C ARG A 102 -6.81 -16.69 6.36
N ALA A 103 -6.47 -16.25 7.57
CA ALA A 103 -7.28 -16.51 8.76
C ALA A 103 -8.68 -15.90 8.65
N GLU A 104 -8.78 -14.67 8.17
CA GLU A 104 -10.06 -13.97 7.97
C GLU A 104 -10.92 -14.68 6.93
N LEU A 105 -10.39 -14.99 5.75
CA LEU A 105 -11.08 -15.71 4.69
C LEU A 105 -11.56 -17.12 5.13
N GLY A 106 -10.82 -17.78 6.02
CA GLY A 106 -11.20 -19.06 6.60
C GLY A 106 -12.27 -18.98 7.71
N SER A 107 -12.58 -17.77 8.18
CA SER A 107 -13.52 -17.55 9.29
C SER A 107 -15.00 -17.49 8.86
N PHE A 108 -15.29 -17.32 7.56
CA PHE A 108 -16.63 -17.22 7.00
C PHE A 108 -16.68 -17.79 5.58
N GLU A 109 -17.89 -18.16 5.14
CA GLU A 109 -18.12 -18.60 3.77
C GLU A 109 -18.69 -17.44 2.95
N PHE A 110 -17.99 -17.06 1.88
CA PHE A 110 -18.43 -16.05 0.96
C PHE A 110 -17.90 -16.32 -0.46
N ASP A 111 -18.75 -16.17 -1.47
CA ASP A 111 -18.35 -16.31 -2.87
C ASP A 111 -17.86 -14.97 -3.42
N PHE A 112 -16.57 -14.87 -3.67
CA PHE A 112 -15.92 -13.70 -4.26
C PHE A 112 -15.92 -13.69 -5.80
N THR A 113 -16.31 -14.79 -6.44
CA THR A 113 -16.30 -14.92 -7.92
C THR A 113 -17.08 -13.81 -8.63
N PRO A 114 -18.28 -13.38 -8.14
CA PRO A 114 -19.03 -12.31 -8.81
C PRO A 114 -18.35 -10.94 -8.82
N PHE A 115 -17.32 -10.75 -7.98
CA PHE A 115 -16.61 -9.48 -7.84
C PHE A 115 -15.37 -9.39 -8.72
N ASP A 116 -15.02 -10.47 -9.43
CA ASP A 116 -13.79 -10.58 -10.21
C ASP A 116 -12.54 -10.29 -9.36
N VAL A 117 -12.52 -10.84 -8.14
CA VAL A 117 -11.43 -10.67 -7.17
C VAL A 117 -10.83 -12.02 -6.86
N GLU A 118 -9.52 -12.15 -7.07
CA GLU A 118 -8.74 -13.30 -6.68
C GLU A 118 -7.73 -12.90 -5.59
N PHE A 119 -7.66 -13.69 -4.52
CA PHE A 119 -6.64 -13.53 -3.47
C PHE A 119 -5.47 -14.46 -3.77
N ASN A 120 -4.47 -13.97 -4.50
CA ASN A 120 -3.27 -14.72 -4.84
C ASN A 120 -2.28 -14.70 -3.67
N PHE A 121 -2.22 -15.79 -2.91
CA PHE A 121 -1.26 -15.95 -1.80
C PHE A 121 0.16 -16.31 -2.27
N ASN A 122 0.38 -16.48 -3.60
CA ASN A 122 1.67 -16.76 -4.20
C ASN A 122 2.45 -15.48 -4.60
N ASP A 123 1.80 -14.33 -4.59
CA ASP A 123 2.51 -13.05 -4.66
C ASP A 123 3.17 -12.80 -3.31
N SER A 124 4.12 -13.68 -3.00
CA SER A 124 5.05 -13.45 -1.92
C SER A 124 5.85 -12.19 -2.25
N ASN A 125 5.41 -11.08 -1.74
CA ASN A 125 6.29 -10.01 -1.31
C ASN A 125 7.18 -10.51 -0.15
N GLU A 126 7.63 -11.76 -0.21
CA GLU A 126 8.65 -12.30 0.67
C GLU A 126 9.89 -11.40 0.67
N GLN A 127 10.11 -10.67 -0.43
CA GLN A 127 11.23 -9.73 -0.53
C GLN A 127 11.04 -8.42 0.26
N GLU A 128 9.83 -8.01 0.60
CA GLU A 128 9.59 -6.78 1.35
C GLU A 128 9.39 -7.01 2.85
N TYR A 129 8.83 -8.17 3.24
CA TYR A 129 8.76 -8.58 4.64
C TYR A 129 10.12 -9.04 5.19
N GLU A 130 10.96 -9.67 4.38
CA GLU A 130 12.35 -9.97 4.78
C GLU A 130 13.20 -8.73 5.11
N ARG A 131 12.79 -7.53 4.71
CA ARG A 131 13.48 -6.29 5.06
C ARG A 131 13.12 -5.73 6.43
N ASN A 132 12.00 -6.12 7.00
CA ASN A 132 11.52 -5.60 8.29
C ASN A 132 11.55 -6.62 9.44
N GLU A 133 11.70 -7.90 9.15
CA GLU A 133 12.17 -8.82 10.18
C GLU A 133 13.63 -8.47 10.45
N ALA A 134 13.92 -8.04 11.67
CA ALA A 134 15.30 -7.92 12.11
C ALA A 134 15.96 -9.27 11.83
N LYS A 135 16.72 -9.38 10.73
CA LYS A 135 17.47 -10.59 10.40
C LYS A 135 18.27 -10.91 11.64
N ILE A 136 17.89 -11.95 12.37
CA ILE A 136 18.72 -12.45 13.44
C ILE A 136 20.03 -12.81 12.75
N PRO A 137 21.16 -12.14 13.08
CA PRO A 137 22.40 -12.39 12.39
C PRO A 137 22.73 -13.86 12.55
N THR A 138 22.86 -14.58 11.44
CA THR A 138 23.32 -15.99 11.46
C THR A 138 24.78 -16.09 11.84
N SER A 139 25.49 -14.97 11.96
CA SER A 139 26.84 -14.87 12.43
C SER A 139 27.00 -13.67 13.38
N PHE A 140 27.66 -13.90 14.50
CA PHE A 140 28.04 -12.86 15.43
C PHE A 140 29.49 -12.49 15.18
N GLN A 141 29.81 -11.21 15.04
CA GLN A 141 31.16 -10.71 14.82
C GLN A 141 31.52 -9.76 15.96
N LEU A 142 32.75 -9.87 16.44
CA LEU A 142 33.35 -8.95 17.39
C LEU A 142 34.46 -8.19 16.67
N ILE A 143 34.43 -6.86 16.76
CA ILE A 143 35.51 -6.00 16.26
C ILE A 143 36.32 -5.57 17.46
N VAL A 144 37.63 -5.80 17.41
CA VAL A 144 38.56 -5.37 18.45
C VAL A 144 39.53 -4.37 17.83
N GLU A 145 39.63 -3.20 18.43
CA GLU A 145 40.61 -2.17 18.07
C GLU A 145 41.90 -2.42 18.84
N CYS A 146 43.03 -2.49 18.14
CA CYS A 146 44.35 -2.66 18.74
C CYS A 146 45.13 -1.33 18.61
N GLU A 147 45.97 -1.03 19.61
CA GLU A 147 46.72 0.23 19.65
C GLU A 147 47.87 0.28 18.61
N ASP A 148 48.38 -0.88 18.24
CA ASP A 148 49.51 -1.03 17.28
C ASP A 148 49.42 -2.35 16.52
N GLU A 149 50.30 -2.49 15.49
CA GLU A 149 50.42 -3.68 14.64
C GLU A 149 50.88 -4.93 15.40
N GLU A 150 51.72 -4.75 16.43
CA GLU A 150 52.29 -5.84 17.21
C GLU A 150 51.21 -6.49 18.08
N SER A 151 50.44 -5.70 18.80
CA SER A 151 49.26 -6.15 19.58
C SER A 151 48.18 -6.79 18.70
N GLN A 152 48.01 -6.30 17.47
CA GLN A 152 47.08 -6.89 16.50
C GLN A 152 47.52 -8.30 16.07
N ALA A 153 48.85 -8.47 15.80
CA ALA A 153 49.39 -9.71 15.37
C ALA A 153 49.30 -10.77 16.49
N GLU A 154 49.68 -10.40 17.72
CA GLU A 154 49.58 -11.32 18.89
C GLU A 154 48.14 -11.77 19.14
N LEU A 155 47.19 -10.83 19.07
CA LEU A 155 45.79 -11.17 19.27
C LEU A 155 45.23 -12.05 18.15
N TYR A 156 45.64 -11.80 16.92
CA TYR A 156 45.26 -12.59 15.75
C TYR A 156 45.70 -14.04 15.88
N GLU A 157 47.01 -14.28 16.18
CA GLU A 157 47.59 -15.62 16.37
C GLU A 157 46.87 -16.38 17.50
N ARG A 158 46.66 -15.72 18.64
CA ARG A 158 45.95 -16.31 19.78
C ARG A 158 44.53 -16.75 19.44
N LEU A 159 43.75 -15.89 18.72
CA LEU A 159 42.40 -16.23 18.34
C LEU A 159 42.31 -17.34 17.29
N VAL A 160 43.29 -17.42 16.39
CA VAL A 160 43.41 -18.51 15.41
C VAL A 160 43.71 -19.86 16.15
N ASP A 161 44.64 -19.86 17.11
CA ASP A 161 44.97 -21.02 17.91
C ASP A 161 43.80 -21.54 18.77
N GLU A 162 42.95 -20.60 19.25
CA GLU A 162 41.70 -20.91 19.97
C GLU A 162 40.55 -21.38 19.04
N GLY A 163 40.78 -21.38 17.71
CA GLY A 163 39.81 -21.89 16.72
C GLY A 163 38.78 -20.91 16.22
N TYR A 164 38.95 -19.61 16.48
CA TYR A 164 38.04 -18.57 15.95
C TYR A 164 38.37 -18.25 14.49
N LYS A 165 37.35 -17.97 13.69
CA LYS A 165 37.51 -17.43 12.32
C LYS A 165 37.84 -15.95 12.40
N THR A 166 39.07 -15.59 12.22
CA THR A 166 39.56 -14.22 12.30
C THR A 166 39.89 -13.64 10.93
N ARG A 167 39.74 -12.32 10.79
CA ARG A 167 40.23 -11.55 9.64
C ARG A 167 40.70 -10.18 10.12
N ILE A 168 41.78 -9.68 9.54
CA ILE A 168 42.28 -8.34 9.79
C ILE A 168 41.52 -7.38 8.86
N CYS A 169 41.00 -6.29 9.41
CA CYS A 169 40.39 -5.18 8.67
C CYS A 169 41.09 -3.89 9.06
N ASN A 170 41.82 -3.28 8.16
CA ASN A 170 42.38 -1.96 8.38
C ASN A 170 41.34 -0.90 8.01
N LEU A 171 40.79 -0.21 9.01
CA LEU A 171 39.94 0.95 8.80
C LEU A 171 40.83 2.14 8.41
N CYS A 172 40.71 2.62 7.17
CA CYS A 172 41.32 3.88 6.81
C CYS A 172 40.63 5.02 7.58
N ALA A 173 41.42 5.94 8.16
CA ALA A 173 40.99 7.03 9.06
C ALA A 173 40.12 8.12 8.38
N ASN A 174 39.29 7.79 7.40
CA ASN A 174 38.49 8.75 6.61
C ASN A 174 36.99 8.62 6.75
N ASP A 175 36.47 7.81 7.67
CA ASP A 175 35.01 7.66 7.90
C ASP A 175 34.63 8.00 9.35
N ALA A 176 35.01 9.19 9.82
CA ALA A 176 34.53 9.78 11.07
C ALA A 176 33.79 11.09 10.78
#